data_362552690a1d902a7ac1ef80e90918b1
#
_entry.id   362552690a1d902a7ac1ef80e90918b1
#
_cell.length_a   1.000
_cell.length_b   1.000
_cell.length_c   1.000
_cell.angle_alpha   90.00
_cell.angle_beta   90.00
_cell.angle_gamma   90.00
#
_symmetry.space_group_name_H-M   'P 1'
#
loop_
_entity.id
_entity.type
_entity.pdbx_description
1 polymer ?
#
loop_
_entity_poly.entity_id
_entity_poly.type
_entity_poly.pdbx_seq_one_letter_code
_entity_poly.pdbx_strand_id
1 'polypeptide(L)'
;MTPAYISALSALLGSAIGAFASLATTWLTQRHQDEARQHAQEIARRERLFVEFIDLSSKAFVDALQRTAIDPSQIIPLYATMGKPRLFASTRTVEAAEQVMQRIVETYYAPQFDLKKRPNFDEKSDILREFTETCRAELRGYGN
;
A
#
# COMPACT_ATOMS: atom_id res chain seq x y z
N MET A 1 28.07 59.58 22.75
CA MET A 1 27.08 58.55 22.37
C MET A 1 26.34 58.12 23.63
N THR A 2 25.03 58.32 23.67
CA THR A 2 24.25 58.05 24.86
C THR A 2 24.03 56.55 25.07
N PRO A 3 24.11 55.99 26.28
CA PRO A 3 23.97 54.57 26.58
C PRO A 3 22.64 53.96 26.08
N ALA A 4 21.64 54.79 25.83
CA ALA A 4 20.36 54.41 25.31
C ALA A 4 20.40 53.81 23.86
N TYR A 5 21.30 54.34 23.01
CA TYR A 5 21.46 53.82 21.64
C TYR A 5 22.11 52.45 21.60
N ILE A 6 23.06 52.19 22.50
CA ILE A 6 23.74 50.91 22.61
C ILE A 6 22.75 49.82 23.07
N SER A 7 21.90 50.15 24.04
CA SER A 7 20.87 49.25 24.52
C SER A 7 19.81 48.93 23.45
N ALA A 8 19.37 49.91 22.70
CA ALA A 8 18.42 49.74 21.61
C ALA A 8 19.01 48.87 20.46
N LEU A 9 20.27 49.09 20.10
CA LEU A 9 20.95 48.35 19.05
C LEU A 9 21.13 46.87 19.46
N SER A 10 21.53 46.60 20.69
CA SER A 10 21.68 45.24 21.20
C SER A 10 20.35 44.46 21.27
N ALA A 11 19.26 45.16 21.62
CA ALA A 11 17.93 44.57 21.61
C ALA A 11 17.46 44.21 20.20
N LEU A 12 17.72 45.10 19.21
CA LEU A 12 17.40 44.83 17.80
C LEU A 12 18.23 43.68 17.22
N LEU A 13 19.52 43.62 17.51
CA LEU A 13 20.39 42.52 17.07
C LEU A 13 19.97 41.21 17.71
N GLY A 14 19.63 41.16 18.98
CA GLY A 14 19.15 39.95 19.66
C GLY A 14 17.84 39.46 19.09
N SER A 15 16.89 40.34 18.77
CA SER A 15 15.62 39.95 18.14
C SER A 15 15.78 39.43 16.72
N ALA A 16 16.69 40.05 15.95
CA ALA A 16 16.99 39.57 14.58
C ALA A 16 17.63 38.16 14.59
N ILE A 17 18.63 37.94 15.44
CA ILE A 17 19.25 36.62 15.60
C ILE A 17 18.24 35.58 16.05
N GLY A 18 17.38 35.88 16.99
CA GLY A 18 16.31 35.02 17.48
C GLY A 18 15.31 34.65 16.37
N ALA A 19 14.91 35.61 15.55
CA ALA A 19 14.00 35.41 14.44
C ALA A 19 14.65 34.49 13.35
N PHE A 20 15.91 34.72 13.00
CA PHE A 20 16.63 33.87 12.04
C PHE A 20 16.81 32.46 12.56
N ALA A 21 17.18 32.25 13.81
CA ALA A 21 17.29 30.93 14.42
C ALA A 21 15.95 30.20 14.45
N SER A 22 14.86 30.87 14.75
CA SER A 22 13.51 30.30 14.72
C SER A 22 13.07 29.90 13.33
N LEU A 23 13.32 30.75 12.33
CA LEU A 23 13.00 30.43 10.93
C LEU A 23 13.81 29.22 10.42
N ALA A 24 15.11 29.17 10.71
CA ALA A 24 15.97 28.07 10.31
C ALA A 24 15.53 26.74 10.94
N THR A 25 15.18 26.76 12.23
CA THR A 25 14.68 25.57 12.93
C THR A 25 13.33 25.10 12.36
N THR A 26 12.42 26.03 12.11
CA THR A 26 11.10 25.72 11.54
C THR A 26 11.24 25.12 10.14
N TRP A 27 12.08 25.72 9.30
CA TRP A 27 12.32 25.23 7.94
C TRP A 27 12.91 23.83 7.92
N LEU A 28 13.91 23.56 8.78
CA LEU A 28 14.55 22.24 8.88
C LEU A 28 13.56 21.18 9.39
N THR A 29 12.75 21.52 10.40
CA THR A 29 11.73 20.64 10.96
C THR A 29 10.64 20.31 9.93
N GLN A 30 10.17 21.31 9.18
CA GLN A 30 9.17 21.11 8.13
C GLN A 30 9.70 20.17 7.04
N ARG A 31 10.93 20.37 6.59
CA ARG A 31 11.53 19.52 5.56
C ARG A 31 11.59 18.06 5.96
N HIS A 32 12.01 17.75 7.19
CA HIS A 32 12.02 16.38 7.69
C HIS A 32 10.61 15.79 7.87
N GLN A 33 9.65 16.62 8.26
CA GLN A 33 8.25 16.17 8.38
C GLN A 33 7.63 15.87 7.01
N ASP A 34 7.95 16.65 5.99
CA ASP A 34 7.40 16.45 4.65
C ASP A 34 7.94 15.15 4.01
N GLU A 35 9.21 14.84 4.19
CA GLU A 35 9.81 13.57 3.74
C GLU A 35 9.14 12.37 4.44
N ALA A 36 8.97 12.44 5.75
CA ALA A 36 8.30 11.36 6.52
C ALA A 36 6.83 11.19 6.11
N ARG A 37 6.12 12.30 5.85
CA ARG A 37 4.72 12.26 5.38
C ARG A 37 4.61 11.66 3.98
N GLN A 38 5.50 12.00 3.06
CA GLN A 38 5.52 11.45 1.70
C GLN A 38 5.75 9.94 1.75
N HIS A 39 6.70 9.46 2.56
CA HIS A 39 6.92 8.03 2.77
C HIS A 39 5.70 7.31 3.34
N ALA A 40 5.08 7.88 4.37
CA ALA A 40 3.88 7.29 4.96
C ALA A 40 2.69 7.24 3.97
N GLN A 41 2.53 8.28 3.14
CA GLN A 41 1.50 8.31 2.11
C GLN A 41 1.73 7.27 1.02
N GLU A 42 2.98 7.04 0.61
CA GLU A 42 3.32 6.02 -0.38
C GLU A 42 3.02 4.61 0.13
N ILE A 43 3.40 4.30 1.37
CA ILE A 43 3.09 3.02 2.03
C ILE A 43 1.57 2.83 2.12
N ALA A 44 0.83 3.83 2.59
CA ALA A 44 -0.63 3.77 2.72
C ALA A 44 -1.33 3.61 1.36
N ARG A 45 -0.78 4.18 0.28
CA ARG A 45 -1.30 3.99 -1.07
C ARG A 45 -1.13 2.55 -1.54
N ARG A 46 0.06 1.95 -1.34
CA ARG A 46 0.34 0.55 -1.70
C ARG A 46 -0.53 -0.41 -0.91
N GLU A 47 -0.65 -0.19 0.40
CA GLU A 47 -1.51 -0.98 1.27
C GLU A 47 -2.96 -1.01 0.76
N ARG A 48 -3.53 0.15 0.40
CA ARG A 48 -4.89 0.21 -0.18
C ARG A 48 -5.02 -0.60 -1.46
N LEU A 49 -4.03 -0.54 -2.34
CA LEU A 49 -4.07 -1.31 -3.59
C LEU A 49 -4.02 -2.82 -3.33
N PHE A 50 -3.20 -3.25 -2.37
CA PHE A 50 -3.12 -4.66 -2.00
C PHE A 50 -4.42 -5.17 -1.36
N VAL A 51 -5.02 -4.37 -0.46
CA VAL A 51 -6.31 -4.70 0.16
C VAL A 51 -7.42 -4.75 -0.89
N GLU A 52 -7.50 -3.78 -1.80
CA GLU A 52 -8.47 -3.78 -2.91
C GLU A 52 -8.35 -5.05 -3.77
N PHE A 53 -7.11 -5.46 -4.09
CA PHE A 53 -6.87 -6.69 -4.84
C PHE A 53 -7.30 -7.93 -4.07
N ILE A 54 -7.01 -8.04 -2.78
CA ILE A 54 -7.42 -9.15 -1.92
C ILE A 54 -8.95 -9.26 -1.88
N ASP A 55 -9.65 -8.15 -1.71
CA ASP A 55 -11.12 -8.13 -1.66
C ASP A 55 -11.75 -8.59 -2.97
N LEU A 56 -11.26 -8.08 -4.10
CA LEU A 56 -11.75 -8.46 -5.42
C LEU A 56 -11.43 -9.92 -5.75
N SER A 57 -10.22 -10.38 -5.42
CA SER A 57 -9.81 -11.77 -5.62
C SER A 57 -10.64 -12.73 -4.79
N SER A 58 -10.91 -12.39 -3.53
CA SER A 58 -11.76 -13.20 -2.66
C SER A 58 -13.18 -13.34 -3.19
N LYS A 59 -13.78 -12.24 -3.67
CA LYS A 59 -15.11 -12.24 -4.27
C LYS A 59 -15.15 -13.07 -5.55
N ALA A 60 -14.18 -12.89 -6.43
CA ALA A 60 -14.09 -13.64 -7.68
C ALA A 60 -13.86 -15.14 -7.43
N PHE A 61 -13.06 -15.49 -6.42
CA PHE A 61 -12.84 -16.89 -6.06
C PHE A 61 -14.10 -17.55 -5.51
N VAL A 62 -14.85 -16.89 -4.63
CA VAL A 62 -16.13 -17.40 -4.11
C VAL A 62 -17.14 -17.56 -5.25
N ASP A 63 -17.20 -16.62 -6.18
CA ASP A 63 -18.07 -16.73 -7.36
C ASP A 63 -17.65 -17.91 -8.25
N ALA A 64 -16.35 -18.13 -8.46
CA ALA A 64 -15.83 -19.25 -9.22
C ALA A 64 -16.18 -20.63 -8.60
N LEU A 65 -16.26 -20.71 -7.28
CA LEU A 65 -16.69 -21.93 -6.57
C LEU A 65 -18.18 -22.24 -6.71
N GLN A 66 -19.00 -21.20 -6.96
CA GLN A 66 -20.46 -21.31 -7.01
C GLN A 66 -21.01 -21.46 -8.43
N ARG A 67 -20.28 -21.00 -9.43
CA ARG A 67 -20.73 -20.93 -10.83
C ARG A 67 -19.89 -21.83 -11.73
N THR A 68 -20.56 -22.29 -12.80
CA THR A 68 -19.91 -23.08 -13.89
C THR A 68 -19.47 -22.22 -15.08
N ALA A 69 -19.78 -20.94 -15.07
CA ALA A 69 -19.42 -20.02 -16.15
C ALA A 69 -18.79 -18.75 -15.58
N ILE A 70 -17.77 -18.24 -16.25
CA ILE A 70 -17.12 -16.99 -15.89
C ILE A 70 -18.12 -15.84 -15.98
N ASP A 71 -18.27 -15.10 -14.89
CA ASP A 71 -19.01 -13.84 -14.88
C ASP A 71 -18.04 -12.69 -15.18
N PRO A 72 -18.12 -12.05 -16.35
CA PRO A 72 -17.24 -10.93 -16.69
C PRO A 72 -17.30 -9.79 -15.67
N SER A 73 -18.46 -9.60 -15.02
CA SER A 73 -18.64 -8.54 -14.02
C SER A 73 -17.73 -8.68 -12.80
N GLN A 74 -17.29 -9.88 -12.48
CA GLN A 74 -16.35 -10.17 -11.38
C GLN A 74 -14.90 -10.16 -11.83
N ILE A 75 -14.62 -10.60 -13.05
CA ILE A 75 -13.26 -10.73 -13.57
C ILE A 75 -12.71 -9.40 -14.10
N ILE A 76 -13.55 -8.58 -14.75
CA ILE A 76 -13.11 -7.30 -15.32
C ILE A 76 -12.55 -6.35 -14.25
N PRO A 77 -13.21 -6.11 -13.09
CA PRO A 77 -12.65 -5.28 -12.03
C PRO A 77 -11.33 -5.81 -11.47
N LEU A 78 -11.22 -7.13 -11.32
CA LEU A 78 -10.01 -7.77 -10.84
C LEU A 78 -8.84 -7.57 -11.83
N TYR A 79 -9.10 -7.75 -13.12
CA TYR A 79 -8.11 -7.52 -14.17
C TYR A 79 -7.67 -6.06 -14.25
N ALA A 80 -8.62 -5.12 -14.14
CA ALA A 80 -8.32 -3.69 -14.10
C ALA A 80 -7.46 -3.31 -12.88
N THR A 81 -7.72 -3.94 -11.74
CA THR A 81 -6.94 -3.72 -10.51
C THR A 81 -5.52 -4.27 -10.63
N MET A 82 -5.27 -5.32 -11.42
CA MET A 82 -3.92 -5.85 -11.69
C MET A 82 -2.99 -4.85 -12.39
N GLY A 83 -3.53 -3.92 -13.15
CA GLY A 83 -2.72 -2.87 -13.80
C GLY A 83 -2.04 -1.92 -12.80
N LYS A 84 -2.64 -1.72 -11.64
CA LYS A 84 -2.15 -0.80 -10.61
C LYS A 84 -0.89 -1.34 -9.89
N PRO A 85 -0.85 -2.59 -9.35
CA PRO A 85 0.34 -3.18 -8.74
C PRO A 85 1.54 -3.20 -9.68
N ARG A 86 1.34 -3.45 -10.97
CA ARG A 86 2.42 -3.46 -11.97
C ARG A 86 3.19 -2.14 -12.06
N LEU A 87 2.57 -1.03 -11.66
CA LEU A 87 3.21 0.29 -11.67
C LEU A 87 4.01 0.58 -10.40
N PHE A 88 3.67 -0.05 -9.26
CA PHE A 88 4.17 0.36 -7.96
C PHE A 88 4.72 -0.78 -7.10
N ALA A 89 4.32 -2.03 -7.36
CA ALA A 89 4.74 -3.19 -6.60
C ALA A 89 6.02 -3.83 -7.18
N SER A 90 6.70 -4.61 -6.36
CA SER A 90 7.84 -5.41 -6.80
C SER A 90 7.41 -6.50 -7.79
N THR A 91 8.32 -6.94 -8.65
CA THR A 91 8.09 -8.04 -9.59
C THR A 91 7.54 -9.28 -8.88
N ARG A 92 8.07 -9.60 -7.71
CA ARG A 92 7.63 -10.76 -6.92
C ARG A 92 6.17 -10.64 -6.45
N THR A 93 5.73 -9.45 -6.05
CA THR A 93 4.33 -9.20 -5.66
C THR A 93 3.40 -9.27 -6.86
N VAL A 94 3.85 -8.79 -8.02
CA VAL A 94 3.10 -8.90 -9.28
C VAL A 94 2.94 -10.36 -9.71
N GLU A 95 4.01 -11.16 -9.68
CA GLU A 95 3.98 -12.58 -9.99
C GLU A 95 3.03 -13.35 -9.06
N ALA A 96 3.08 -13.06 -7.76
CA ALA A 96 2.15 -13.67 -6.80
C ALA A 96 0.68 -13.30 -7.08
N ALA A 97 0.41 -12.06 -7.49
CA ALA A 97 -0.93 -11.64 -7.89
C ALA A 97 -1.40 -12.33 -9.18
N GLU A 98 -0.50 -12.54 -10.15
CA GLU A 98 -0.80 -13.29 -11.38
C GLU A 98 -1.13 -14.76 -11.10
N GLN A 99 -0.45 -15.38 -10.14
CA GLN A 99 -0.77 -16.74 -9.69
C GLN A 99 -2.16 -16.82 -9.06
N VAL A 100 -2.56 -15.81 -8.26
CA VAL A 100 -3.93 -15.73 -7.71
C VAL A 100 -4.95 -15.67 -8.84
N MET A 101 -4.73 -14.80 -9.84
CA MET A 101 -5.60 -14.69 -11.01
C MET A 101 -5.72 -16.00 -11.77
N GLN A 102 -4.59 -16.64 -12.04
CA GLN A 102 -4.56 -17.94 -12.73
C GLN A 102 -5.39 -18.98 -11.98
N ARG A 103 -5.22 -19.04 -10.65
CA ARG A 103 -5.96 -20.00 -9.81
C ARG A 103 -7.46 -19.74 -9.82
N ILE A 104 -7.90 -18.47 -9.82
CA ILE A 104 -9.32 -18.11 -9.94
C ILE A 104 -9.88 -18.60 -11.28
N VAL A 105 -9.17 -18.33 -12.39
CA VAL A 105 -9.58 -18.75 -13.73
C VAL A 105 -9.63 -20.29 -13.83
N GLU A 106 -8.62 -21.01 -13.34
CA GLU A 106 -8.62 -22.46 -13.28
C GLU A 106 -9.83 -23.00 -12.49
N THR A 107 -10.22 -22.35 -11.42
CA THR A 107 -11.39 -22.74 -10.61
C THR A 107 -12.69 -22.62 -11.39
N TYR A 108 -12.86 -21.60 -12.24
CA TYR A 108 -14.04 -21.47 -13.10
C TYR A 108 -14.14 -22.60 -14.14
N TYR A 109 -13.01 -23.12 -14.60
CA TYR A 109 -12.99 -24.22 -15.59
C TYR A 109 -12.95 -25.60 -14.93
N ALA A 110 -12.78 -25.69 -13.62
CA ALA A 110 -12.79 -26.96 -12.91
C ALA A 110 -14.22 -27.54 -12.88
N PRO A 111 -14.42 -28.88 -13.02
CA PRO A 111 -15.71 -29.50 -12.82
C PRO A 111 -16.17 -29.20 -11.38
N GLN A 112 -17.47 -28.87 -11.25
CA GLN A 112 -18.08 -28.35 -10.03
C GLN A 112 -17.58 -29.03 -8.75
N PHE A 113 -17.09 -28.22 -7.86
CA PHE A 113 -16.70 -28.61 -6.51
C PHE A 113 -17.93 -29.12 -5.76
N ASP A 114 -17.96 -30.41 -5.39
CA ASP A 114 -19.02 -30.97 -4.57
C ASP A 114 -18.94 -30.37 -3.16
N LEU A 115 -19.71 -29.33 -2.89
CA LEU A 115 -19.80 -28.65 -1.59
C LEU A 115 -20.18 -29.58 -0.42
N LYS A 116 -20.64 -30.81 -0.72
CA LYS A 116 -20.93 -31.84 0.29
C LYS A 116 -19.67 -32.53 0.80
N LYS A 117 -18.58 -32.52 0.05
CA LYS A 117 -17.26 -32.87 0.56
C LYS A 117 -16.66 -31.60 1.16
N ARG A 118 -16.70 -31.46 2.49
CA ARG A 118 -15.99 -30.37 3.20
C ARG A 118 -14.60 -30.25 2.59
N PRO A 119 -14.25 -29.10 1.97
CA PRO A 119 -12.87 -28.89 1.61
C PRO A 119 -12.09 -28.93 2.93
N ASN A 120 -11.11 -29.81 3.03
CA ASN A 120 -10.06 -29.57 3.99
C ASN A 120 -9.47 -28.24 3.57
N PHE A 121 -9.71 -27.20 4.34
CA PHE A 121 -9.02 -25.92 4.23
C PHE A 121 -7.57 -26.16 4.66
N ASP A 122 -6.88 -26.96 3.88
CA ASP A 122 -5.47 -27.17 4.01
C ASP A 122 -4.77 -25.87 3.58
N GLU A 123 -3.65 -25.63 4.16
CA GLU A 123 -2.74 -24.52 3.88
C GLU A 123 -2.49 -24.30 2.37
N LYS A 124 -2.67 -25.36 1.57
CA LYS A 124 -2.63 -25.35 0.09
C LYS A 124 -3.88 -24.78 -0.60
N SER A 125 -4.99 -24.59 0.14
CA SER A 125 -6.25 -24.03 -0.39
C SER A 125 -6.30 -22.51 -0.30
N ASP A 126 -5.39 -21.88 0.45
CA ASP A 126 -5.33 -20.43 0.57
C ASP A 126 -4.59 -19.82 -0.62
N ILE A 127 -5.39 -19.46 -1.65
CA ILE A 127 -4.88 -18.86 -2.88
C ILE A 127 -4.21 -17.50 -2.67
N LEU A 128 -4.50 -16.83 -1.54
CA LEU A 128 -4.00 -15.48 -1.24
C LEU A 128 -2.75 -15.48 -0.36
N ARG A 129 -2.36 -16.62 0.18
CA ARG A 129 -1.26 -16.71 1.16
C ARG A 129 0.05 -16.13 0.63
N GLU A 130 0.51 -16.62 -0.51
CA GLU A 130 1.79 -16.19 -1.09
C GLU A 130 1.74 -14.69 -1.44
N PHE A 131 0.64 -14.22 -1.99
CA PHE A 131 0.43 -12.81 -2.28
C PHE A 131 0.48 -11.95 -1.01
N THR A 132 -0.23 -12.34 0.05
CA THR A 132 -0.23 -11.58 1.31
C THR A 132 1.12 -11.58 2.00
N GLU A 133 1.89 -12.66 1.92
CA GLU A 133 3.26 -12.74 2.44
C GLU A 133 4.21 -11.81 1.67
N THR A 134 4.12 -11.79 0.34
CA THR A 134 4.93 -10.88 -0.50
C THR A 134 4.57 -9.42 -0.27
N CYS A 135 3.28 -9.07 -0.17
CA CYS A 135 2.84 -7.72 0.18
C CYS A 135 3.38 -7.27 1.55
N ARG A 136 3.30 -8.15 2.55
CA ARG A 136 3.84 -7.87 3.89
C ARG A 136 5.35 -7.63 3.86
N ALA A 137 6.09 -8.45 3.13
CA ALA A 137 7.53 -8.28 2.99
C ALA A 137 7.89 -6.97 2.29
N GLU A 138 7.13 -6.61 1.23
CA GLU A 138 7.31 -5.37 0.48
C GLU A 138 7.04 -4.14 1.36
N LEU A 139 5.91 -4.11 2.08
CA LEU A 139 5.56 -2.99 2.97
C LEU A 139 6.58 -2.81 4.10
N ARG A 140 7.15 -3.89 4.64
CA ARG A 140 8.23 -3.81 5.63
C ARG A 140 9.53 -3.26 5.06
N GLY A 141 9.84 -3.57 3.81
CA GLY A 141 11.03 -3.07 3.12
C GLY A 141 11.02 -1.55 2.89
N TYR A 142 9.86 -0.93 2.89
CA TYR A 142 9.69 0.53 2.79
C TYR A 142 9.63 1.22 4.17
N GLY A 143 9.45 0.47 5.25
CA GLY A 143 9.36 1.01 6.61
C GLY A 143 10.71 1.11 7.36
N ASN A 144 11.79 0.64 6.77
CA ASN A 144 13.17 0.75 7.26
C ASN A 144 13.95 1.73 6.38
#